data_2f9a8a3e06863263b054480baa880335
#
_entry.id   2f9a8a3e06863263b054480baa880335
#
_cell.length_a   1.000
_cell.length_b   1.000
_cell.length_c   1.000
_cell.angle_alpha   90.00
_cell.angle_beta   90.00
_cell.angle_gamma   90.00
#
_symmetry.space_group_name_H-M   'P 1'
#
loop_
_entity.id
_entity.type
_entity.pdbx_description
1 polymer ?
#
loop_
_entity_poly.entity_id
_entity_poly.type
_entity_poly.pdbx_seq_one_letter_code
_entity_poly.pdbx_strand_id
1 'polypeptide(L)'
;MRKLMLLVPLCLCSIVLLADSAAGVRWTAPGGWTNEGARPMRAATYVIAPTSGDKASAECGVYFFGAGQGGTVEANVERWKGQFKGPDGKPALAKLAKRTVHGLAITTIDVSGEYSGMGGPMAAARGVADYRLMGAIVEGPGGNLFVKFTGPAKTIAANQQKFEQLVASFQADK
;
A
#
# COMPACT_ATOMS: atom_id res chain seq x y z
N MET A 1 -43.13 33.59 -31.81
CA MET A 1 -42.83 32.28 -31.21
C MET A 1 -41.54 32.40 -30.40
N ARG A 2 -41.65 32.52 -29.05
CA ARG A 2 -40.49 32.66 -28.13
C ARG A 2 -39.98 31.26 -27.78
N LYS A 3 -38.76 30.93 -28.20
CA LYS A 3 -38.09 29.66 -27.80
C LYS A 3 -37.66 29.79 -26.33
N LEU A 4 -38.31 29.03 -25.47
CA LEU A 4 -37.95 28.86 -24.07
C LEU A 4 -36.71 27.94 -24.00
N MET A 5 -35.56 28.52 -23.64
CA MET A 5 -34.30 27.80 -23.49
C MET A 5 -34.27 27.27 -22.06
N LEU A 6 -34.50 25.95 -21.88
CA LEU A 6 -34.34 25.28 -20.58
C LEU A 6 -32.85 25.19 -20.25
N LEU A 7 -32.43 25.98 -19.24
CA LEU A 7 -31.13 25.77 -18.58
C LEU A 7 -31.25 24.57 -17.66
N VAL A 8 -30.58 23.46 -18.01
CA VAL A 8 -30.41 22.33 -17.13
C VAL A 8 -29.22 22.64 -16.21
N PRO A 9 -29.40 22.72 -14.87
CA PRO A 9 -28.27 22.92 -13.96
C PRO A 9 -27.39 21.67 -13.95
N LEU A 10 -26.14 21.83 -14.36
CA LEU A 10 -25.10 20.82 -14.22
C LEU A 10 -24.73 20.71 -12.73
N CYS A 11 -25.29 19.71 -12.06
CA CYS A 11 -24.95 19.41 -10.67
C CYS A 11 -23.54 18.82 -10.63
N LEU A 12 -22.53 19.64 -10.30
CA LEU A 12 -21.18 19.17 -9.99
C LEU A 12 -21.26 18.38 -8.67
N CYS A 13 -21.34 17.07 -8.76
CA CYS A 13 -21.17 16.17 -7.62
C CYS A 13 -19.71 16.24 -7.19
N SER A 14 -19.36 17.04 -6.19
CA SER A 14 -18.03 17.05 -5.59
C SER A 14 -17.82 15.75 -4.86
N ILE A 15 -16.97 14.87 -5.41
CA ILE A 15 -16.51 13.65 -4.72
C ILE A 15 -15.61 14.14 -3.59
N VAL A 16 -16.09 14.09 -2.35
CA VAL A 16 -15.27 14.28 -1.17
C VAL A 16 -14.39 13.04 -1.03
N LEU A 17 -13.13 13.13 -1.43
CA LEU A 17 -12.14 12.13 -1.09
C LEU A 17 -11.84 12.27 0.41
N LEU A 18 -12.33 11.32 1.20
CA LEU A 18 -11.95 11.21 2.60
C LEU A 18 -10.47 10.82 2.66
N ALA A 19 -9.67 11.66 3.32
CA ALA A 19 -8.28 11.34 3.61
C ALA A 19 -8.22 10.49 4.89
N ASP A 20 -7.52 9.37 4.83
CA ASP A 20 -7.16 8.62 6.03
C ASP A 20 -5.94 9.28 6.71
N SER A 21 -5.81 9.13 8.04
CA SER A 21 -4.67 9.71 8.75
C SER A 21 -4.22 8.84 9.94
N ALA A 22 -2.94 8.87 10.24
CA ALA A 22 -2.34 8.31 11.44
C ALA A 22 -0.96 8.93 11.69
N ALA A 23 -0.51 8.98 12.94
CA ALA A 23 0.82 9.44 13.33
C ALA A 23 1.17 10.87 12.83
N GLY A 24 0.16 11.76 12.68
CA GLY A 24 0.37 13.10 12.14
C GLY A 24 0.67 13.13 10.63
N VAL A 25 0.29 12.08 9.93
CA VAL A 25 0.40 11.96 8.47
C VAL A 25 -0.95 11.59 7.89
N ARG A 26 -1.37 12.25 6.83
CA ARG A 26 -2.58 11.93 6.07
C ARG A 26 -2.25 11.44 4.67
N TRP A 27 -3.15 10.66 4.07
CA TRP A 27 -3.04 10.15 2.71
C TRP A 27 -4.42 9.97 2.08
N THR A 28 -4.44 9.82 0.76
CA THR A 28 -5.66 9.56 -0.01
C THR A 28 -5.61 8.17 -0.61
N ALA A 29 -6.62 7.35 -0.29
CA ALA A 29 -6.75 6.03 -0.88
C ALA A 29 -7.04 6.12 -2.38
N PRO A 30 -6.40 5.30 -3.23
CA PRO A 30 -6.69 5.28 -4.66
C PRO A 30 -8.11 4.80 -4.95
N GLY A 31 -8.73 5.39 -5.97
CA GLY A 31 -10.06 4.97 -6.42
C GLY A 31 -10.11 3.50 -6.86
N GLY A 32 -11.22 2.81 -6.48
CA GLY A 32 -11.44 1.40 -6.81
C GLY A 32 -10.76 0.41 -5.86
N TRP A 33 -10.07 0.86 -4.80
CA TRP A 33 -9.67 0.04 -3.67
C TRP A 33 -10.77 0.07 -2.61
N THR A 34 -11.15 -1.09 -2.08
CA THR A 34 -12.19 -1.17 -1.04
C THR A 34 -11.54 -0.92 0.32
N ASN A 35 -11.96 0.16 1.00
CA ASN A 35 -11.50 0.47 2.35
C ASN A 35 -12.28 -0.39 3.36
N GLU A 36 -11.58 -1.25 4.10
CA GLU A 36 -12.14 -2.08 5.17
C GLU A 36 -11.90 -1.46 6.57
N GLY A 37 -11.38 -0.24 6.61
CA GLY A 37 -11.16 0.51 7.83
C GLY A 37 -9.93 0.10 8.63
N ALA A 38 -9.86 0.64 9.85
CA ALA A 38 -8.80 0.36 10.80
C ALA A 38 -9.00 -0.99 11.49
N ARG A 39 -7.88 -1.62 11.86
CA ARG A 39 -7.82 -2.86 12.64
C ARG A 39 -6.72 -2.71 13.70
N PRO A 40 -6.60 -3.59 14.70
CA PRO A 40 -5.48 -3.53 15.65
C PRO A 40 -4.14 -3.42 14.92
N MET A 41 -3.33 -2.42 15.24
CA MET A 41 -2.04 -2.06 14.63
C MET A 41 -2.11 -1.63 13.14
N ARG A 42 -3.31 -1.58 12.52
CA ARG A 42 -3.50 -1.09 11.15
C ARG A 42 -4.35 0.17 11.18
N ALA A 43 -3.81 1.28 10.74
CA ALA A 43 -4.53 2.54 10.58
C ALA A 43 -5.53 2.47 9.43
N ALA A 44 -5.20 1.71 8.37
CA ALA A 44 -6.12 1.43 7.26
C ALA A 44 -5.84 0.07 6.64
N THR A 45 -6.88 -0.51 6.04
CA THR A 45 -6.80 -1.75 5.26
C THR A 45 -7.59 -1.58 3.97
N TYR A 46 -6.95 -1.80 2.84
CA TYR A 46 -7.59 -1.76 1.52
C TYR A 46 -7.51 -3.13 0.86
N VAL A 47 -8.63 -3.58 0.31
CA VAL A 47 -8.71 -4.81 -0.49
C VAL A 47 -8.83 -4.44 -1.96
N ILE A 48 -8.05 -5.11 -2.78
CA ILE A 48 -7.97 -4.90 -4.23
C ILE A 48 -8.43 -6.18 -4.92
N ALA A 49 -9.50 -6.05 -5.71
CA ALA A 49 -10.03 -7.17 -6.46
C ALA A 49 -8.98 -7.79 -7.39
N PRO A 50 -9.00 -9.11 -7.59
CA PRO A 50 -8.04 -9.79 -8.45
C PRO A 50 -8.17 -9.31 -9.89
N THR A 51 -7.04 -9.10 -10.55
CA THR A 51 -6.99 -8.90 -12.00
C THR A 51 -7.32 -10.21 -12.71
N SER A 52 -7.86 -10.13 -13.93
CA SER A 52 -8.22 -11.30 -14.75
C SER A 52 -7.07 -12.34 -14.79
N GLY A 53 -7.40 -13.56 -14.39
CA GLY A 53 -6.47 -14.69 -14.29
C GLY A 53 -5.89 -14.94 -12.89
N ASP A 54 -5.99 -13.98 -11.96
CA ASP A 54 -5.68 -14.20 -10.56
C ASP A 54 -6.92 -14.70 -9.80
N LYS A 55 -6.72 -15.53 -8.78
CA LYS A 55 -7.81 -16.09 -7.95
C LYS A 55 -7.98 -15.38 -6.61
N ALA A 56 -6.91 -14.75 -6.12
CA ALA A 56 -6.89 -14.09 -4.82
C ALA A 56 -6.81 -12.57 -4.98
N SER A 57 -7.48 -11.85 -4.07
CA SER A 57 -7.36 -10.41 -3.92
C SER A 57 -5.97 -10.03 -3.43
N ALA A 58 -5.53 -8.80 -3.71
CA ALA A 58 -4.41 -8.18 -3.05
C ALA A 58 -4.88 -7.34 -1.86
N GLU A 59 -4.00 -7.11 -0.90
CA GLU A 59 -4.25 -6.28 0.27
C GLU A 59 -3.18 -5.19 0.40
N CYS A 60 -3.61 -3.96 0.70
CA CYS A 60 -2.71 -2.88 1.10
C CYS A 60 -3.05 -2.46 2.53
N GLY A 61 -2.16 -2.76 3.47
CA GLY A 61 -2.27 -2.34 4.86
C GLY A 61 -1.36 -1.15 5.16
N VAL A 62 -1.89 -0.16 5.91
CA VAL A 62 -1.10 0.93 6.50
C VAL A 62 -1.02 0.67 7.99
N TYR A 63 0.19 0.42 8.49
CA TYR A 63 0.44 0.03 9.88
C TYR A 63 1.07 1.19 10.65
N PHE A 64 0.62 1.35 11.90
CA PHE A 64 1.24 2.21 12.88
C PHE A 64 1.34 1.47 14.21
N PHE A 65 2.55 1.34 14.74
CA PHE A 65 2.82 0.59 15.97
C PHE A 65 3.02 1.49 17.19
N GLY A 66 2.90 2.80 17.04
CA GLY A 66 3.21 3.81 18.05
C GLY A 66 4.53 4.54 17.79
N ALA A 67 4.70 5.69 18.40
CA ALA A 67 5.91 6.52 18.26
C ALA A 67 7.15 5.72 18.70
N GLY A 68 8.18 5.69 17.86
CA GLY A 68 9.42 4.94 18.12
C GLY A 68 9.30 3.41 18.09
N GLN A 69 8.11 2.89 17.73
CA GLN A 69 7.84 1.46 17.62
C GLN A 69 7.87 0.98 16.17
N GLY A 70 7.82 -0.34 15.98
CA GLY A 70 7.81 -0.98 14.65
C GLY A 70 9.19 -1.26 14.04
N GLY A 71 10.25 -0.81 14.70
CA GLY A 71 11.64 -1.04 14.26
C GLY A 71 12.14 -0.02 13.23
N THR A 72 13.41 -0.16 12.83
CA THR A 72 14.06 0.75 11.88
C THR A 72 13.59 0.49 10.45
N VAL A 73 13.83 1.45 9.55
CA VAL A 73 13.58 1.32 8.11
C VAL A 73 14.30 0.09 7.56
N GLU A 74 15.57 -0.06 7.88
CA GLU A 74 16.43 -1.14 7.40
C GLU A 74 15.94 -2.52 7.88
N ALA A 75 15.59 -2.65 9.16
CA ALA A 75 15.09 -3.89 9.72
C ALA A 75 13.76 -4.34 9.06
N ASN A 76 12.89 -3.38 8.73
CA ASN A 76 11.63 -3.67 8.03
C ASN A 76 11.87 -4.07 6.57
N VAL A 77 12.75 -3.37 5.88
CA VAL A 77 13.15 -3.72 4.50
C VAL A 77 13.70 -5.15 4.44
N GLU A 78 14.64 -5.52 5.32
CA GLU A 78 15.21 -6.87 5.36
C GLU A 78 14.15 -7.92 5.75
N ARG A 79 13.25 -7.61 6.69
CA ARG A 79 12.16 -8.50 7.05
C ARG A 79 11.20 -8.74 5.89
N TRP A 80 10.84 -7.72 5.12
CA TRP A 80 9.94 -7.86 3.97
C TRP A 80 10.61 -8.62 2.83
N LYS A 81 11.87 -8.33 2.55
CA LYS A 81 12.68 -9.04 1.58
C LYS A 81 12.81 -10.55 1.92
N GLY A 82 13.05 -10.84 3.21
CA GLY A 82 13.16 -12.22 3.70
C GLY A 82 11.88 -13.05 3.61
N GLN A 83 10.71 -12.42 3.32
CA GLN A 83 9.45 -13.11 3.08
C GLN A 83 9.35 -13.69 1.65
N PHE A 84 10.30 -13.39 0.78
CA PHE A 84 10.27 -13.81 -0.62
C PHE A 84 11.49 -14.65 -0.98
N LYS A 85 11.25 -15.73 -1.73
CA LYS A 85 12.28 -16.53 -2.37
C LYS A 85 12.23 -16.36 -3.88
N GLY A 86 13.38 -16.29 -4.50
CA GLY A 86 13.54 -16.32 -5.94
C GLY A 86 13.29 -17.71 -6.54
N PRO A 87 13.27 -17.82 -7.89
CA PRO A 87 13.01 -19.08 -8.59
C PRO A 87 14.03 -20.20 -8.27
N ASP A 88 15.23 -19.80 -7.83
CA ASP A 88 16.32 -20.70 -7.46
C ASP A 88 16.31 -21.06 -5.95
N GLY A 89 15.26 -20.68 -5.23
CA GLY A 89 15.12 -20.88 -3.78
C GLY A 89 16.00 -19.96 -2.91
N LYS A 90 16.81 -19.10 -3.53
CA LYS A 90 17.61 -18.08 -2.83
C LYS A 90 16.75 -16.87 -2.45
N PRO A 91 17.25 -15.99 -1.56
CA PRO A 91 16.55 -14.73 -1.26
C PRO A 91 16.23 -13.95 -2.53
N ALA A 92 14.98 -13.47 -2.64
CA ALA A 92 14.56 -12.70 -3.80
C ALA A 92 15.31 -11.35 -3.87
N LEU A 93 15.59 -10.90 -5.09
CA LEU A 93 16.13 -9.58 -5.32
C LEU A 93 15.04 -8.52 -5.12
N ALA A 94 15.35 -7.49 -4.36
CA ALA A 94 14.45 -6.37 -4.11
C ALA A 94 15.00 -5.09 -4.74
N LYS A 95 14.10 -4.27 -5.30
CA LYS A 95 14.40 -2.90 -5.72
C LYS A 95 14.07 -1.96 -4.57
N LEU A 96 15.02 -1.12 -4.19
CA LEU A 96 14.87 -0.12 -3.15
C LEU A 96 15.02 1.29 -3.74
N ALA A 97 14.21 2.23 -3.25
CA ALA A 97 14.38 3.64 -3.57
C ALA A 97 14.07 4.50 -2.34
N LYS A 98 14.75 5.63 -2.24
CA LYS A 98 14.48 6.67 -1.24
C LYS A 98 14.04 7.94 -1.96
N ARG A 99 13.02 8.61 -1.46
CA ARG A 99 12.51 9.87 -1.99
C ARG A 99 11.91 10.74 -0.89
N THR A 100 11.77 12.02 -1.16
CA THR A 100 11.04 12.95 -0.29
C THR A 100 9.71 13.30 -0.95
N VAL A 101 8.59 13.18 -0.22
CA VAL A 101 7.26 13.54 -0.67
C VAL A 101 6.65 14.49 0.35
N HIS A 102 6.30 15.71 -0.06
CA HIS A 102 5.76 16.78 0.81
C HIS A 102 6.55 16.96 2.12
N GLY A 103 7.90 16.84 2.05
CA GLY A 103 8.79 16.96 3.19
C GLY A 103 8.98 15.68 4.02
N LEU A 104 8.23 14.60 3.75
CA LEU A 104 8.39 13.32 4.43
C LEU A 104 9.43 12.45 3.70
N ALA A 105 10.36 11.87 4.46
CA ALA A 105 11.28 10.87 3.91
C ALA A 105 10.52 9.54 3.73
N ILE A 106 10.64 8.96 2.54
CA ILE A 106 9.96 7.70 2.20
C ILE A 106 10.97 6.73 1.58
N THR A 107 11.06 5.53 2.17
CA THR A 107 11.78 4.40 1.60
C THR A 107 10.80 3.42 1.00
N THR A 108 10.97 3.06 -0.27
CA THR A 108 10.12 2.07 -0.96
C THR A 108 10.89 0.80 -1.27
N ILE A 109 10.17 -0.33 -1.27
CA ILE A 109 10.67 -1.65 -1.66
C ILE A 109 9.71 -2.28 -2.66
N ASP A 110 10.26 -3.00 -3.63
CA ASP A 110 9.53 -3.81 -4.60
C ASP A 110 10.23 -5.15 -4.71
N VAL A 111 9.54 -6.24 -4.35
CA VAL A 111 10.08 -7.59 -4.36
C VAL A 111 9.03 -8.58 -4.84
N SER A 112 9.44 -9.55 -5.64
CA SER A 112 8.58 -10.60 -6.20
C SER A 112 9.21 -11.97 -6.02
N GLY A 113 8.38 -13.00 -5.93
CA GLY A 113 8.82 -14.38 -5.83
C GLY A 113 7.79 -15.26 -5.14
N GLU A 114 8.27 -16.38 -4.59
CA GLU A 114 7.49 -17.23 -3.71
C GLU A 114 7.37 -16.57 -2.33
N TYR A 115 6.14 -16.26 -1.93
CA TYR A 115 5.83 -15.56 -0.69
C TYR A 115 5.51 -16.51 0.45
N SER A 116 6.29 -16.49 1.51
CA SER A 116 6.11 -17.32 2.70
C SER A 116 5.23 -16.69 3.80
N GLY A 117 4.76 -15.45 3.58
CA GLY A 117 3.88 -14.78 4.57
C GLY A 117 4.60 -14.30 5.83
N MET A 118 3.82 -13.80 6.78
CA MET A 118 4.28 -13.47 8.15
C MET A 118 4.05 -14.63 9.12
N GLY A 119 3.77 -15.82 8.62
CA GLY A 119 3.56 -17.00 9.43
C GLY A 119 4.87 -17.54 9.97
N GLY A 120 4.84 -18.05 11.22
CA GLY A 120 5.97 -18.77 11.81
C GLY A 120 6.41 -20.01 11.00
N PRO A 121 7.27 -20.87 11.56
CA PRO A 121 7.90 -22.00 10.82
C PRO A 121 6.93 -22.91 10.06
N MET A 122 5.67 -23.01 10.50
CA MET A 122 4.63 -23.80 9.85
C MET A 122 4.04 -23.15 8.58
N ALA A 123 4.06 -21.80 8.48
CA ALA A 123 3.58 -21.09 7.29
C ALA A 123 4.66 -21.00 6.20
N ALA A 124 5.94 -21.05 6.59
CA ALA A 124 7.06 -21.11 5.66
C ALA A 124 7.10 -22.42 4.84
N ALA A 125 6.36 -23.46 5.27
CA ALA A 125 6.31 -24.75 4.59
C ALA A 125 5.48 -24.76 3.29
N ARG A 126 4.69 -23.70 3.01
CA ARG A 126 3.86 -23.58 1.79
C ARG A 126 3.90 -22.14 1.28
N GLY A 127 4.99 -21.79 0.64
CA GLY A 127 5.09 -20.53 -0.08
C GLY A 127 4.03 -20.43 -1.19
N VAL A 128 3.55 -19.23 -1.45
CA VAL A 128 2.65 -18.95 -2.57
C VAL A 128 3.47 -18.35 -3.69
N ALA A 129 3.54 -19.05 -4.83
CA ALA A 129 4.26 -18.57 -6.00
C ALA A 129 3.60 -17.35 -6.63
N ASP A 130 4.35 -16.63 -7.46
CA ASP A 130 3.87 -15.50 -8.25
C ASP A 130 3.24 -14.36 -7.41
N TYR A 131 3.81 -14.10 -6.24
CA TYR A 131 3.44 -12.96 -5.40
C TYR A 131 4.42 -11.80 -5.57
N ARG A 132 3.92 -10.60 -5.30
CA ARG A 132 4.70 -9.36 -5.27
C ARG A 132 4.31 -8.53 -4.06
N LEU A 133 5.28 -7.84 -3.49
CA LEU A 133 5.10 -6.83 -2.47
C LEU A 133 5.68 -5.52 -2.98
N MET A 134 4.87 -4.48 -2.95
CA MET A 134 5.30 -3.09 -3.01
C MET A 134 5.10 -2.49 -1.61
N GLY A 135 6.18 -2.04 -0.99
CA GLY A 135 6.14 -1.46 0.34
C GLY A 135 6.62 0.00 0.36
N ALA A 136 6.14 0.75 1.34
CA ALA A 136 6.66 2.08 1.64
C ALA A 136 6.77 2.25 3.16
N ILE A 137 7.86 2.86 3.61
CA ILE A 137 8.03 3.30 4.98
C ILE A 137 8.09 4.81 4.95
N VAL A 138 7.11 5.45 5.60
CA VAL A 138 6.94 6.90 5.65
C VAL A 138 7.39 7.38 7.03
N GLU A 139 8.43 8.19 7.08
CA GLU A 139 8.96 8.74 8.32
C GLU A 139 8.16 10.01 8.68
N GLY A 140 7.12 9.83 9.50
CA GLY A 140 6.20 10.90 9.90
C GLY A 140 6.57 11.54 11.25
N PRO A 141 5.98 12.72 11.56
CA PRO A 141 6.27 13.44 12.80
C PRO A 141 5.84 12.69 14.06
N GLY A 142 4.81 11.86 13.99
CA GLY A 142 4.35 11.02 15.10
C GLY A 142 4.94 9.61 15.10
N GLY A 143 5.84 9.29 14.16
CA GLY A 143 6.47 7.98 14.01
C GLY A 143 6.28 7.40 12.60
N ASN A 144 6.89 6.25 12.36
CA ASN A 144 6.89 5.62 11.05
C ASN A 144 5.56 4.94 10.73
N LEU A 145 5.05 5.20 9.51
CA LEU A 145 3.99 4.38 8.91
C LEU A 145 4.62 3.34 7.98
N PHE A 146 4.10 2.12 8.06
CA PHE A 146 4.55 1.00 7.26
C PHE A 146 3.44 0.57 6.32
N VAL A 147 3.60 0.85 5.04
CA VAL A 147 2.62 0.53 3.99
C VAL A 147 3.06 -0.75 3.30
N LYS A 148 2.17 -1.75 3.27
CA LYS A 148 2.48 -3.05 2.68
C LYS A 148 1.36 -3.45 1.70
N PHE A 149 1.65 -3.39 0.42
CA PHE A 149 0.76 -3.81 -0.66
C PHE A 149 1.25 -5.17 -1.19
N THR A 150 0.51 -6.23 -0.89
CA THR A 150 0.94 -7.63 -1.14
C THR A 150 -0.19 -8.42 -1.78
N GLY A 151 0.14 -9.25 -2.75
CA GLY A 151 -0.82 -10.12 -3.43
C GLY A 151 -0.25 -10.79 -4.66
N PRO A 152 -1.11 -11.41 -5.49
CA PRO A 152 -0.70 -11.98 -6.77
C PRO A 152 0.02 -10.96 -7.65
N ALA A 153 1.13 -11.35 -8.25
CA ALA A 153 2.02 -10.42 -8.96
C ALA A 153 1.34 -9.65 -10.10
N LYS A 154 0.40 -10.28 -10.80
CA LYS A 154 -0.37 -9.61 -11.87
C LYS A 154 -1.30 -8.52 -11.32
N THR A 155 -2.02 -8.82 -10.22
CA THR A 155 -2.90 -7.85 -9.56
C THR A 155 -2.10 -6.68 -9.00
N ILE A 156 -0.93 -6.93 -8.38
CA ILE A 156 -0.03 -5.87 -7.92
C ILE A 156 0.47 -5.03 -9.11
N ALA A 157 0.91 -5.66 -10.20
CA ALA A 157 1.38 -4.96 -11.40
C ALA A 157 0.31 -4.06 -12.03
N ALA A 158 -0.92 -4.56 -12.14
CA ALA A 158 -2.06 -3.78 -12.66
C ALA A 158 -2.42 -2.57 -11.77
N ASN A 159 -2.06 -2.58 -10.50
CA ASN A 159 -2.32 -1.51 -9.54
C ASN A 159 -1.06 -0.73 -9.12
N GLN A 160 0.08 -0.94 -9.79
CA GLN A 160 1.33 -0.26 -9.47
C GLN A 160 1.18 1.27 -9.49
N GLN A 161 0.55 1.82 -10.53
CA GLN A 161 0.33 3.27 -10.64
C GLN A 161 -0.52 3.80 -9.48
N LYS A 162 -1.54 3.05 -9.04
CA LYS A 162 -2.36 3.41 -7.89
C LYS A 162 -1.56 3.41 -6.58
N PHE A 163 -0.67 2.43 -6.40
CA PHE A 163 0.24 2.44 -5.25
C PHE A 163 1.18 3.64 -5.27
N GLU A 164 1.71 4.01 -6.43
CA GLU A 164 2.53 5.22 -6.57
C GLU A 164 1.72 6.50 -6.26
N GLN A 165 0.45 6.57 -6.65
CA GLN A 165 -0.47 7.66 -6.28
C GLN A 165 -0.70 7.72 -4.77
N LEU A 166 -0.92 6.57 -4.12
CA LEU A 166 -1.02 6.48 -2.67
C LEU A 166 0.25 7.04 -2.00
N VAL A 167 1.42 6.57 -2.43
CA VAL A 167 2.71 7.04 -1.87
C VAL A 167 2.94 8.53 -2.12
N ALA A 168 2.55 9.05 -3.27
CA ALA A 168 2.64 10.47 -3.60
C ALA A 168 1.66 11.35 -2.80
N SER A 169 0.61 10.77 -2.21
CA SER A 169 -0.41 11.51 -1.46
C SER A 169 -0.04 11.73 0.02
N PHE A 170 0.99 11.05 0.55
CA PHE A 170 1.39 11.23 1.94
C PHE A 170 1.88 12.65 2.23
N GLN A 171 1.34 13.26 3.27
CA GLN A 171 1.73 14.59 3.73
C GLN A 171 1.52 14.72 5.24
N ALA A 172 2.33 15.52 5.92
CA ALA A 172 2.12 15.82 7.33
C ALA A 172 0.79 16.55 7.54
N ASP A 173 0.11 16.23 8.63
CA ASP A 173 -1.03 17.02 9.09
C ASP A 173 -0.55 18.42 9.47
N LYS A 174 -1.38 19.43 9.19
CA LYS A 174 -1.09 20.84 9.57
C LYS A 174 -1.45 21.07 11.02
#